data_0d6400afb93e8728a35f17e6ef2310fa
#
_entry.id   0d6400afb93e8728a35f17e6ef2310fa
#
_cell.length_a   1.000
_cell.length_b   1.000
_cell.length_c   1.000
_cell.angle_alpha   90.00
_cell.angle_beta   90.00
_cell.angle_gamma   90.00
#
_symmetry.space_group_name_H-M   'P 1'
#
loop_
_entity.id
_entity.type
_entity.pdbx_description
1 polymer ?
#
loop_
_entity_poly.entity_id
_entity_poly.type
_entity_poly.pdbx_seq_one_letter_code
_entity_poly.pdbx_strand_id
1 'polypeptide(L)' 'MAKKFYQFDYAEMKGFEINSMGILNIRTMGDITRENLKEYARKHLKMPDANIVISNIAKLTKNEFEQVAGHKII' A
#
# COMPACT_ATOMS: atom_id res chain seq x y z
N MET A 1 -20.18 -6.39 -5.56
CA MET A 1 -19.58 -5.15 -5.04
C MET A 1 -18.51 -4.64 -5.96
N ALA A 2 -18.40 -3.32 -6.08
CA ALA A 2 -17.42 -2.72 -6.96
C ALA A 2 -16.01 -2.86 -6.39
N LYS A 3 -15.07 -3.19 -7.24
CA LYS A 3 -13.66 -3.21 -6.86
C LYS A 3 -13.13 -1.79 -6.75
N LYS A 4 -12.28 -1.54 -5.79
CA LYS A 4 -11.63 -0.25 -5.59
C LYS A 4 -10.11 -0.43 -5.70
N PHE A 5 -9.46 0.59 -6.23
CA PHE A 5 -8.03 0.55 -6.52
C PHE A 5 -7.36 1.72 -5.82
N TYR A 6 -6.26 1.44 -5.14
CA TYR A 6 -5.54 2.46 -4.38
C TYR A 6 -4.04 2.36 -4.63
N GLN A 7 -3.39 3.51 -4.56
CA GLN A 7 -1.94 3.60 -4.53
C GLN A 7 -1.57 4.35 -3.26
N PHE A 8 -0.53 3.92 -2.59
CA PHE A 8 -0.07 4.60 -1.38
C PHE A 8 1.42 4.40 -1.17
N ASP A 9 2.01 5.37 -0.47
CA ASP A 9 3.41 5.29 -0.07
C ASP A 9 3.50 4.64 1.30
N TYR A 10 4.53 3.81 1.50
CA TYR A 10 4.80 3.24 2.80
C TYR A 10 6.26 3.50 3.19
N ALA A 11 6.50 3.57 4.49
CA ALA A 11 7.84 3.64 5.03
C ALA A 11 7.91 2.73 6.25
N GLU A 12 8.96 1.93 6.32
CA GLU A 12 9.26 1.15 7.51
C GLU A 12 10.23 1.94 8.38
N MET A 13 9.81 2.20 9.61
CA MET A 13 10.59 3.01 10.54
C MET A 13 11.29 2.13 11.56
N LYS A 14 12.54 2.45 11.84
CA LYS A 14 13.28 1.92 12.99
C LYS A 14 13.65 3.10 13.86
N GLY A 15 12.90 3.28 14.97
CA GLY A 15 13.03 4.47 15.77
C GLY A 15 12.64 5.70 14.98
N PHE A 16 13.56 6.62 14.80
CA PHE A 16 13.33 7.85 14.04
C PHE A 16 13.88 7.80 12.61
N GLU A 17 14.39 6.63 12.20
CA GLU A 17 14.99 6.50 10.89
C GLU A 17 14.12 5.66 9.96
N ILE A 18 14.11 6.03 8.67
CA ILE A 18 13.44 5.25 7.64
C ILE A 18 14.39 4.13 7.22
N ASN A 19 13.96 2.89 7.40
CA ASN A 19 14.75 1.72 7.03
C ASN A 19 14.48 1.29 5.58
N SER A 20 13.22 1.37 5.17
CA SER A 20 12.85 1.12 3.77
C SER A 20 11.60 1.90 3.44
N MET A 21 11.37 2.16 2.15
CA MET A 21 10.19 2.86 1.69
C MET A 21 9.87 2.43 0.27
N GLY A 22 8.62 2.64 -0.11
CA GLY A 22 8.19 2.29 -1.46
C GLY A 22 6.75 2.70 -1.70
N ILE A 23 6.25 2.31 -2.87
CA ILE A 23 4.89 2.59 -3.32
C ILE A 23 4.20 1.25 -3.59
N LEU A 24 2.98 1.09 -3.09
CA LEU A 24 2.18 -0.09 -3.32
C LEU A 24 0.89 0.26 -4.03
N ASN A 25 0.44 -0.65 -4.89
CA ASN A 25 -0.83 -0.54 -5.60
C ASN A 25 -1.66 -1.76 -5.24
N ILE A 26 -2.87 -1.53 -4.76
CA ILE A 26 -3.73 -2.62 -4.29
C ILE A 26 -5.12 -2.53 -4.90
N ARG A 27 -5.76 -3.68 -4.96
CA ARG A 27 -7.15 -3.82 -5.36
C ARG A 27 -7.94 -4.39 -4.18
N THR A 28 -9.05 -3.74 -3.84
CA THR A 28 -9.90 -4.17 -2.73
C THR A 28 -11.36 -4.31 -3.17
N MET A 29 -12.15 -4.96 -2.36
CA MET A 29 -13.57 -5.14 -2.61
C MET A 29 -14.44 -4.14 -1.84
N GLY A 30 -13.86 -3.14 -1.25
CA GLY A 30 -14.59 -2.12 -0.50
C GLY A 30 -13.63 -1.08 0.03
N ASP A 31 -14.13 -0.23 0.91
CA ASP A 31 -13.30 0.78 1.54
C ASP A 31 -12.28 0.13 2.45
N ILE A 32 -11.13 0.75 2.54
CA ILE A 32 -10.06 0.27 3.39
C ILE A 32 -9.66 1.37 4.38
N THR A 33 -9.12 0.94 5.50
CA THR A 33 -8.61 1.85 6.52
C THR A 33 -7.09 1.96 6.38
N ARG A 34 -6.52 2.97 7.03
CA ARG A 34 -5.08 3.13 7.10
C ARG A 34 -4.41 1.90 7.73
N GLU A 35 -5.07 1.28 8.71
CA GLU A 35 -4.56 0.05 9.34
C GLU A 35 -4.50 -1.12 8.35
N ASN A 36 -5.50 -1.25 7.47
CA ASN A 36 -5.45 -2.26 6.43
C ASN A 36 -4.25 -2.05 5.51
N LEU A 37 -3.96 -0.80 5.15
CA LEU A 37 -2.81 -0.47 4.30
C LEU A 37 -1.50 -0.82 4.99
N LYS A 38 -1.39 -0.57 6.29
CA LYS A 38 -0.20 -0.96 7.06
C LYS A 38 0.01 -2.47 7.03
N GLU A 39 -1.06 -3.24 7.16
CA GLU A 39 -0.96 -4.69 7.11
C GLU A 39 -0.54 -5.19 5.73
N TYR A 40 -1.05 -4.59 4.67
CA TYR A 40 -0.60 -4.93 3.32
C TYR A 40 0.90 -4.67 3.16
N ALA A 41 1.38 -3.54 3.66
CA ALA A 41 2.80 -3.22 3.60
C ALA A 41 3.64 -4.22 4.39
N ARG A 42 3.18 -4.61 5.58
CA ARG A 42 3.88 -5.61 6.40
C ARG A 42 3.98 -6.95 5.68
N LYS A 43 2.90 -7.36 5.03
CA LYS A 43 2.89 -8.61 4.26
C LYS A 43 3.83 -8.53 3.06
N HIS A 44 3.85 -7.39 2.39
CA HIS A 44 4.74 -7.18 1.26
C HIS A 44 6.20 -7.28 1.68
N LEU A 45 6.54 -6.68 2.81
CA LEU A 45 7.89 -6.71 3.34
C LEU A 45 8.22 -8.01 4.07
N LYS A 46 7.22 -8.85 4.34
CA LYS A 46 7.35 -10.07 5.14
C LYS A 46 7.87 -9.77 6.55
N MET A 47 7.41 -8.67 7.11
CA MET A 47 7.82 -8.17 8.42
C MET A 47 6.58 -7.85 9.25
N PRO A 48 5.98 -8.87 9.93
CA PRO A 48 4.69 -8.69 10.61
C PRO A 48 4.72 -7.70 11.76
N ASP A 49 5.89 -7.43 12.32
CA ASP A 49 6.04 -6.50 13.45
C ASP A 49 6.62 -5.15 13.03
N ALA A 50 6.73 -4.89 11.73
CA ALA A 50 7.30 -3.65 11.24
C ALA A 50 6.43 -2.44 11.63
N ASN A 51 7.10 -1.35 12.00
CA ASN A 51 6.44 -0.08 12.25
C ASN A 51 6.28 0.64 10.91
N ILE A 52 5.06 0.67 10.39
CA ILE A 52 4.78 1.21 9.07
C ILE A 52 4.06 2.54 9.16
N VAL A 53 4.52 3.49 8.35
CA VAL A 53 3.85 4.78 8.15
C VAL A 53 3.32 4.80 6.73
N ILE A 54 2.05 5.15 6.59
CA ILE A 54 1.37 5.22 5.30
C ILE A 54 1.10 6.69 4.97
N SER A 55 1.36 7.07 3.72
CA SER A 55 1.12 8.43 3.25
C SER A 55 0.70 8.42 1.78
N ASN A 56 0.22 9.58 1.32
CA ASN A 56 -0.13 9.79 -0.09
C ASN A 56 -1.09 8.74 -0.64
N ILE A 57 -2.16 8.46 0.11
CA ILE A 57 -3.17 7.50 -0.32
C ILE A 57 -3.97 8.12 -1.45
N ALA A 58 -3.95 7.49 -2.62
CA ALA A 58 -4.70 7.93 -3.80
C ALA A 58 -5.61 6.82 -4.28
N LYS A 59 -6.85 7.18 -4.61
CA LYS A 59 -7.78 6.26 -5.22
C LYS A 59 -7.59 6.31 -6.72
N LEU A 60 -7.40 5.16 -7.35
CA LEU A 60 -7.17 5.05 -8.78
C LEU A 60 -8.42 4.57 -9.51
N THR A 61 -8.53 4.92 -10.79
CA THR A 61 -9.49 4.26 -11.67
C THR A 61 -8.93 2.89 -12.06
N LYS A 62 -9.80 2.04 -12.59
CA LYS A 62 -9.37 0.73 -13.08
C LYS A 62 -8.26 0.86 -14.13
N ASN A 63 -8.41 1.82 -15.07
CA ASN A 63 -7.42 2.04 -16.10
C ASN A 63 -6.07 2.48 -15.51
N GLU A 64 -6.10 3.41 -14.58
CA GLU A 64 -4.88 3.85 -13.91
C GLU A 64 -4.20 2.70 -13.18
N PHE A 65 -4.98 1.89 -12.47
CA PHE A 65 -4.45 0.74 -11.76
C PHE A 65 -3.79 -0.26 -12.72
N GLU A 66 -4.43 -0.55 -13.84
CA GLU A 66 -3.89 -1.47 -14.83
C GLU A 66 -2.57 -0.99 -15.41
N GLN A 67 -2.42 0.33 -15.58
CA GLN A 67 -1.17 0.90 -16.07
C GLN A 67 -0.03 0.73 -15.08
N VAL A 68 -0.26 1.00 -13.80
CA VAL A 68 0.78 0.87 -12.78
C VAL A 68 0.98 -0.58 -12.35
N ALA A 69 -0.08 -1.38 -12.32
CA ALA A 69 0.00 -2.77 -11.90
C ALA A 69 0.78 -3.64 -12.90
N GLY A 70 0.93 -3.18 -14.13
CA GLY A 70 1.82 -3.84 -15.08
C GLY A 70 3.26 -3.85 -14.61
N HIS A 71 3.61 -3.01 -13.64
CA HIS A 71 4.95 -2.94 -13.09
C HIS A 71 5.07 -3.61 -11.72
N LYS A 72 4.05 -3.48 -10.87
CA LYS A 72 4.03 -4.12 -9.55
C LYS A 72 2.60 -4.34 -9.08
N ILE A 73 2.25 -5.58 -8.82
CA ILE A 73 0.96 -5.97 -8.26
C ILE A 73 1.19 -6.66 -6.92
N ILE A 74 0.34 -6.33 -5.99
CA ILE A 74 0.33 -7.01 -4.70
C ILE A 74 -0.85 -7.95 -4.63
#